data_c9a56a886007183b0a2319900a4556a0
#
_entry.id   c9a56a886007183b0a2319900a4556a0
#
_cell.length_a   1.000
_cell.length_b   1.000
_cell.length_c   1.000
_cell.angle_alpha   90.00
_cell.angle_beta   90.00
_cell.angle_gamma   90.00
#
_symmetry.space_group_name_H-M   'P 1'
#
loop_
_entity.id
_entity.type
_entity.pdbx_description
1 polymer ?
#
loop_
_entity_poly.entity_id
_entity_poly.type
_entity_poly.pdbx_seq_one_letter_code
_entity_poly.pdbx_strand_id
1 'polypeptide(L)'
;MNAMTIGLVLLCVVIVSVVGWYVIGLRARREVEAKSIEPEELYALMNAKQVLLYDVRQPLDFLAHPEIIPGATRIAPKDIAERTASFSRDQNSVIYCTGGDEETCKMVLGKARALNFTRVKLLKGGLAAWKEKGYPVEAYKESFQLDTAT
;
A
#
# COMPACT_ATOMS: atom_id res chain seq x y z
N MET A 1 23.53 43.34 -14.48
CA MET A 1 22.94 42.57 -13.35
C MET A 1 24.07 42.37 -12.34
N ASN A 2 23.94 42.89 -11.13
CA ASN A 2 25.00 42.84 -10.13
C ASN A 2 25.08 41.45 -9.48
N ALA A 3 26.26 41.01 -9.06
CA ALA A 3 26.47 39.70 -8.42
C ALA A 3 25.48 39.44 -7.25
N MET A 4 25.12 40.49 -6.53
CA MET A 4 24.15 40.45 -5.43
C MET A 4 22.72 40.11 -5.89
N THR A 5 22.28 40.61 -7.06
CA THR A 5 20.96 40.30 -7.62
C THR A 5 20.88 38.86 -8.14
N ILE A 6 21.99 38.37 -8.72
CA ILE A 6 22.07 36.95 -9.17
C ILE A 6 22.00 36.01 -7.97
N GLY A 7 22.71 36.31 -6.88
CA GLY A 7 22.66 35.52 -5.64
C GLY A 7 21.26 35.46 -5.03
N LEU A 8 20.54 36.58 -5.01
CA LEU A 8 19.18 36.65 -4.47
C LEU A 8 18.20 35.82 -5.32
N VAL A 9 18.31 35.91 -6.65
CA VAL A 9 17.46 35.12 -7.57
C VAL A 9 17.72 33.64 -7.40
N LEU A 10 18.97 33.20 -7.32
CA LEU A 10 19.31 31.79 -7.10
C LEU A 10 18.77 31.29 -5.75
N LEU A 11 18.89 32.09 -4.69
CA LEU A 11 18.31 31.73 -3.38
C LEU A 11 16.81 31.58 -3.45
N CYS A 12 16.09 32.48 -4.12
CA CYS A 12 14.64 32.38 -4.30
C CYS A 12 14.24 31.12 -5.07
N VAL A 13 14.95 30.75 -6.13
CA VAL A 13 14.69 29.54 -6.91
C VAL A 13 14.87 28.28 -6.06
N VAL A 14 15.91 28.22 -5.25
CA VAL A 14 16.15 27.09 -4.33
C VAL A 14 15.03 26.97 -3.31
N ILE A 15 14.63 28.09 -2.68
CA ILE A 15 13.54 28.10 -1.69
C ILE A 15 12.23 27.61 -2.32
N VAL A 16 11.87 28.15 -3.49
CA VAL A 16 10.65 27.75 -4.21
C VAL A 16 10.67 26.23 -4.56
N SER A 17 11.83 25.73 -5.00
CA SER A 17 11.99 24.32 -5.32
C SER A 17 11.82 23.42 -4.08
N VAL A 18 12.45 23.79 -2.96
CA VAL A 18 12.35 23.03 -1.69
C VAL A 18 10.91 23.07 -1.16
N VAL A 19 10.27 24.23 -1.16
CA VAL A 19 8.86 24.37 -0.72
C VAL A 19 7.93 23.58 -1.63
N GLY A 20 8.14 23.65 -2.94
CA GLY A 20 7.37 22.85 -3.90
C GLY A 20 7.47 21.36 -3.63
N TRP A 21 8.69 20.87 -3.43
CA TRP A 21 8.95 19.46 -3.11
C TRP A 21 8.31 19.02 -1.79
N TYR A 22 8.40 19.87 -0.77
CA TYR A 22 7.78 19.65 0.53
C TYR A 22 6.24 19.59 0.44
N VAL A 23 5.62 20.52 -0.30
CA VAL A 23 4.16 20.54 -0.50
C VAL A 23 3.67 19.31 -1.27
N ILE A 24 4.40 18.88 -2.31
CA ILE A 24 4.09 17.66 -3.07
C ILE A 24 4.16 16.44 -2.14
N GLY A 25 5.20 16.33 -1.31
CA GLY A 25 5.34 15.25 -0.33
C GLY A 25 4.20 15.24 0.70
N LEU A 26 3.77 16.39 1.20
CA LEU A 26 2.64 16.49 2.12
C LEU A 26 1.31 16.06 1.47
N ARG A 27 1.08 16.45 0.21
CA ARG A 27 -0.13 16.06 -0.52
C ARG A 27 -0.17 14.55 -0.75
N ALA A 28 0.95 13.95 -1.16
CA ALA A 28 1.05 12.50 -1.35
C ALA A 28 0.78 11.74 -0.05
N ARG A 29 1.32 12.20 1.09
CA ARG A 29 1.06 11.60 2.41
C ARG A 29 -0.42 11.68 2.80
N ARG A 30 -1.05 12.84 2.66
CA ARG A 30 -2.49 13.03 2.96
C ARG A 30 -3.36 12.16 2.07
N GLU A 31 -2.98 11.99 0.82
CA GLU A 31 -3.72 11.14 -0.10
C GLU A 31 -3.65 9.66 0.28
N VAL A 32 -2.51 9.16 0.74
CA VAL A 32 -2.37 7.80 1.25
C VAL A 32 -3.14 7.63 2.55
N GLU A 33 -3.07 8.59 3.46
CA GLU A 33 -3.78 8.56 4.74
C GLU A 33 -5.31 8.53 4.55
N ALA A 34 -5.84 9.33 3.63
CA ALA A 34 -7.28 9.34 3.30
C ALA A 34 -7.77 8.02 2.69
N LYS A 35 -6.85 7.16 2.24
CA LYS A 35 -7.13 5.87 1.58
C LYS A 35 -6.63 4.68 2.39
N SER A 36 -6.25 4.92 3.64
CA SER A 36 -5.87 3.89 4.59
C SER A 36 -7.03 3.54 5.51
N ILE A 37 -6.96 2.35 6.09
CA ILE A 37 -7.91 1.83 7.07
C ILE A 37 -7.13 1.35 8.29
N GLU A 38 -7.62 1.65 9.47
CA GLU A 38 -7.02 1.17 10.72
C GLU A 38 -7.31 -0.33 10.93
N PRO A 39 -6.43 -1.07 11.62
CA PRO A 39 -6.65 -2.49 11.88
C PRO A 39 -7.99 -2.81 12.55
N GLU A 40 -8.45 -1.97 13.46
CA GLU A 40 -9.71 -2.14 14.18
C GLU A 40 -10.93 -2.04 13.23
N GLU A 41 -10.91 -1.05 12.33
CA GLU A 41 -11.96 -0.88 11.34
C GLU A 41 -11.98 -2.06 10.36
N LEU A 42 -10.80 -2.51 9.92
CA LEU A 42 -10.69 -3.70 9.07
C LEU A 42 -11.26 -4.94 9.76
N TYR A 43 -10.90 -5.17 11.04
CA TYR A 43 -11.40 -6.31 11.80
C TYR A 43 -12.93 -6.32 11.91
N ALA A 44 -13.55 -5.15 12.14
CA ALA A 44 -15.00 -5.01 12.15
C ALA A 44 -15.64 -5.33 10.77
N LEU A 45 -15.05 -4.84 9.67
CA LEU A 45 -15.55 -5.12 8.31
C LEU A 45 -15.40 -6.59 7.92
N MET A 46 -14.32 -7.25 8.36
CA MET A 46 -14.13 -8.69 8.14
C MET A 46 -15.19 -9.51 8.86
N ASN A 47 -15.47 -9.21 10.12
CA ASN A 47 -16.52 -9.89 10.89
C ASN A 47 -17.91 -9.68 10.27
N ALA A 48 -18.16 -8.53 9.65
CA ALA A 48 -19.39 -8.24 8.91
C ALA A 48 -19.39 -8.83 7.48
N LYS A 49 -18.30 -9.45 7.02
CA LYS A 49 -18.12 -9.97 5.64
C LYS A 49 -18.34 -8.90 4.56
N GLN A 50 -17.92 -7.67 4.83
CA GLN A 50 -18.13 -6.50 3.96
C GLN A 50 -16.88 -6.04 3.23
N VAL A 51 -15.80 -6.83 3.28
CA VAL A 51 -14.52 -6.47 2.69
C VAL A 51 -13.83 -7.67 2.09
N LEU A 52 -13.16 -7.46 0.94
CA LEU A 52 -12.21 -8.39 0.36
C LEU A 52 -10.80 -7.98 0.81
N LEU A 53 -9.98 -8.96 1.16
CA LEU A 53 -8.65 -8.71 1.68
C LEU A 53 -7.59 -9.34 0.79
N TYR A 54 -6.54 -8.58 0.46
CA TYR A 54 -5.46 -9.02 -0.41
C TYR A 54 -4.09 -8.82 0.22
N ASP A 55 -3.31 -9.89 0.25
CA ASP A 55 -1.90 -9.87 0.64
C ASP A 55 -1.04 -9.57 -0.59
N VAL A 56 -0.41 -8.39 -0.59
CA VAL A 56 0.42 -7.92 -1.71
C VAL A 56 1.89 -7.77 -1.33
N ARG A 57 2.35 -8.47 -0.31
CA ARG A 57 3.75 -8.48 0.11
C ARG A 57 4.67 -8.99 -1.00
N GLN A 58 5.91 -8.51 -1.01
CA GLN A 58 6.95 -9.08 -1.86
C GLN A 58 7.17 -10.56 -1.52
N PRO A 59 7.60 -11.38 -2.48
CA PRO A 59 7.83 -12.82 -2.24
C PRO A 59 8.77 -13.12 -1.08
N LEU A 60 9.86 -12.37 -0.92
CA LEU A 60 10.82 -12.56 0.17
C LEU A 60 10.23 -12.20 1.54
N ASP A 61 9.45 -11.12 1.62
CA ASP A 61 8.77 -10.72 2.86
C ASP A 61 7.74 -11.75 3.29
N PHE A 62 7.04 -12.32 2.31
CA PHE A 62 6.08 -13.39 2.55
C PHE A 62 6.76 -14.67 3.06
N LEU A 63 7.92 -15.05 2.50
CA LEU A 63 8.69 -16.21 2.97
C LEU A 63 9.23 -16.02 4.38
N ALA A 64 9.63 -14.80 4.73
CA ALA A 64 10.10 -14.48 6.07
C ALA A 64 8.96 -14.57 7.13
N HIS A 65 7.73 -14.31 6.72
CA HIS A 65 6.54 -14.30 7.58
C HIS A 65 5.36 -14.98 6.86
N PRO A 66 5.31 -16.34 6.85
CA PRO A 66 4.35 -17.08 6.05
C PRO A 66 2.91 -17.08 6.60
N GLU A 67 2.66 -16.33 7.67
CA GLU A 67 1.30 -16.11 8.16
C GLU A 67 0.55 -15.08 7.32
N ILE A 68 -0.75 -15.25 7.16
CA ILE A 68 -1.66 -14.30 6.51
C ILE A 68 -2.81 -13.91 7.45
N ILE A 69 -3.44 -12.81 7.16
CA ILE A 69 -4.71 -12.46 7.81
C ILE A 69 -5.79 -13.41 7.28
N PRO A 70 -6.62 -14.04 8.14
CA PRO A 70 -7.61 -15.01 7.72
C PRO A 70 -8.51 -14.51 6.59
N GLY A 71 -8.71 -15.33 5.57
CA GLY A 71 -9.54 -14.98 4.41
C GLY A 71 -8.86 -14.06 3.39
N ALA A 72 -7.59 -13.70 3.57
CA ALA A 72 -6.86 -12.93 2.58
C ALA A 72 -6.50 -13.77 1.35
N THR A 73 -6.62 -13.15 0.17
CA THR A 73 -6.14 -13.73 -1.09
C THR A 73 -4.74 -13.19 -1.38
N ARG A 74 -3.80 -14.09 -1.64
CA ARG A 74 -2.42 -13.71 -2.00
C ARG A 74 -2.33 -13.28 -3.45
N ILE A 75 -1.79 -12.08 -3.71
CA ILE A 75 -1.50 -11.59 -5.06
C ILE A 75 -0.11 -10.91 -5.03
N ALA A 76 0.85 -11.48 -5.75
CA ALA A 76 2.16 -10.85 -5.84
C ALA A 76 2.07 -9.50 -6.55
N PRO A 77 2.87 -8.48 -6.15
CA PRO A 77 2.80 -7.13 -6.73
C PRO A 77 2.97 -7.08 -8.25
N LYS A 78 3.73 -8.01 -8.83
CA LYS A 78 3.93 -8.13 -10.28
C LYS A 78 2.66 -8.58 -11.01
N ASP A 79 1.84 -9.43 -10.37
CA ASP A 79 0.70 -10.10 -11.00
C ASP A 79 -0.60 -9.28 -10.94
N ILE A 80 -0.57 -8.10 -10.31
CA ILE A 80 -1.77 -7.27 -10.11
C ILE A 80 -2.43 -6.89 -11.43
N ALA A 81 -1.64 -6.56 -12.45
CA ALA A 81 -2.18 -6.17 -13.76
C ALA A 81 -2.86 -7.36 -14.48
N GLU A 82 -2.33 -8.57 -14.29
CA GLU A 82 -2.87 -9.80 -14.90
C GLU A 82 -4.05 -10.37 -14.12
N ARG A 83 -4.04 -10.22 -12.80
CA ARG A 83 -5.09 -10.69 -11.89
C ARG A 83 -6.17 -9.64 -11.58
N THR A 84 -6.40 -8.70 -12.50
CA THR A 84 -7.44 -7.67 -12.35
C THR A 84 -8.83 -8.25 -12.12
N ALA A 85 -9.12 -9.43 -12.66
CA ALA A 85 -10.38 -10.14 -12.42
C ALA A 85 -10.58 -10.58 -10.95
N SER A 86 -9.49 -10.67 -10.17
CA SER A 86 -9.55 -11.02 -8.74
C SER A 86 -10.00 -9.85 -7.86
N PHE A 87 -9.93 -8.62 -8.36
CA PHE A 87 -10.39 -7.43 -7.64
C PHE A 87 -11.85 -7.13 -7.99
N SER A 88 -12.67 -6.95 -6.96
CA SER A 88 -14.05 -6.50 -7.17
C SER A 88 -14.08 -4.98 -7.35
N ARG A 89 -14.89 -4.50 -8.30
CA ARG A 89 -15.17 -3.07 -8.48
C ARG A 89 -16.30 -2.59 -7.58
N ASP A 90 -17.16 -3.49 -7.14
CA ASP A 90 -18.39 -3.20 -6.41
C ASP A 90 -18.23 -3.37 -4.90
N GLN A 91 -17.26 -4.16 -4.45
CA GLN A 91 -17.00 -4.42 -3.05
C GLN A 91 -15.80 -3.61 -2.53
N ASN A 92 -15.84 -3.26 -1.26
CA ASN A 92 -14.69 -2.68 -0.58
C ASN A 92 -13.55 -3.70 -0.53
N SER A 93 -12.37 -3.26 -0.88
CA SER A 93 -11.17 -4.09 -0.88
C SER A 93 -10.08 -3.44 -0.03
N VAL A 94 -9.33 -4.24 0.70
CA VAL A 94 -8.19 -3.78 1.46
C VAL A 94 -6.96 -4.58 1.04
N ILE A 95 -5.88 -3.87 0.77
CA ILE A 95 -4.57 -4.46 0.50
C ILE A 95 -3.65 -4.25 1.71
N TYR A 96 -2.76 -5.20 1.97
CA TYR A 96 -1.76 -5.05 3.02
C TYR A 96 -0.39 -5.60 2.61
N CYS A 97 0.65 -4.99 3.19
CA CYS A 97 2.05 -5.40 3.14
C CYS A 97 2.51 -5.85 4.52
N THR A 98 3.82 -6.03 4.69
CA THR A 98 4.43 -6.43 5.96
C THR A 98 4.29 -5.36 7.05
N GLY A 99 4.45 -4.08 6.71
CA GLY A 99 4.33 -2.96 7.64
C GLY A 99 5.51 -1.98 7.62
N GLY A 100 6.66 -2.38 7.06
CA GLY A 100 7.82 -1.50 6.85
C GLY A 100 7.99 -1.03 5.42
N ASP A 101 7.37 -1.71 4.44
CA ASP A 101 7.46 -1.42 3.01
C ASP A 101 6.19 -0.74 2.50
N GLU A 102 5.98 0.50 2.89
CA GLU A 102 4.87 1.31 2.37
C GLU A 102 4.98 1.59 0.87
N GLU A 103 6.18 1.56 0.29
CA GLU A 103 6.40 1.84 -1.14
C GLU A 103 5.74 0.79 -2.03
N THR A 104 5.89 -0.50 -1.70
CA THR A 104 5.22 -1.58 -2.44
C THR A 104 3.70 -1.41 -2.39
N CYS A 105 3.14 -1.14 -1.23
CA CYS A 105 1.71 -0.93 -1.07
C CYS A 105 1.20 0.31 -1.80
N LYS A 106 1.93 1.41 -1.79
CA LYS A 106 1.61 2.63 -2.55
C LYS A 106 1.63 2.36 -4.05
N MET A 107 2.63 1.63 -4.54
CA MET A 107 2.71 1.23 -5.94
C MET A 107 1.51 0.37 -6.34
N VAL A 108 1.15 -0.62 -5.52
CA VAL A 108 -0.01 -1.50 -5.77
C VAL A 108 -1.30 -0.71 -5.77
N LEU A 109 -1.50 0.17 -4.79
CA LEU A 109 -2.66 1.06 -4.71
C LEU A 109 -2.75 1.96 -5.96
N GLY A 110 -1.63 2.50 -6.43
CA GLY A 110 -1.54 3.30 -7.65
C GLY A 110 -1.94 2.49 -8.89
N LYS A 111 -1.44 1.26 -9.04
CA LYS A 111 -1.82 0.35 -10.15
C LYS A 111 -3.31 -0.01 -10.10
N ALA A 112 -3.84 -0.37 -8.93
CA ALA A 112 -5.25 -0.68 -8.79
C ALA A 112 -6.14 0.49 -9.22
N ARG A 113 -5.75 1.72 -8.90
CA ARG A 113 -6.48 2.95 -9.30
C ARG A 113 -6.39 3.23 -10.79
N ALA A 114 -5.22 3.08 -11.39
CA ALA A 114 -5.04 3.22 -12.83
C ALA A 114 -5.95 2.25 -13.61
N LEU A 115 -6.33 1.14 -12.99
CA LEU A 115 -7.27 0.13 -13.49
C LEU A 115 -8.73 0.38 -13.06
N ASN A 116 -9.02 1.57 -12.52
CA ASN A 116 -10.36 1.99 -12.05
C ASN A 116 -10.92 1.20 -10.85
N PHE A 117 -10.06 0.62 -10.01
CA PHE A 117 -10.48 0.08 -8.71
C PHE A 117 -10.50 1.21 -7.67
N THR A 118 -11.63 1.86 -7.49
CA THR A 118 -11.77 3.05 -6.65
C THR A 118 -12.04 2.73 -5.17
N ARG A 119 -12.50 1.52 -4.87
CA ARG A 119 -12.86 1.05 -3.52
C ARG A 119 -11.75 0.27 -2.82
N VAL A 120 -10.49 0.55 -3.17
CA VAL A 120 -9.33 -0.10 -2.57
C VAL A 120 -8.71 0.82 -1.52
N LYS A 121 -8.56 0.31 -0.31
CA LYS A 121 -7.87 0.95 0.81
C LYS A 121 -6.60 0.18 1.17
N LEU A 122 -5.71 0.84 1.88
CA LEU A 122 -4.47 0.27 2.41
C LEU A 122 -4.60 0.03 3.90
N LEU A 123 -4.24 -1.17 4.39
CA LEU A 123 -4.15 -1.42 5.83
C LEU A 123 -2.95 -0.65 6.41
N LYS A 124 -3.23 0.28 7.30
CA LYS A 124 -2.21 1.09 7.96
C LYS A 124 -1.31 0.23 8.84
N GLY A 125 0.01 0.37 8.64
CA GLY A 125 1.01 -0.45 9.34
C GLY A 125 1.02 -1.93 8.94
N GLY A 126 0.20 -2.36 7.96
CA GLY A 126 0.21 -3.69 7.37
C GLY A 126 0.01 -4.84 8.36
N LEU A 127 0.59 -6.01 8.04
CA LEU A 127 0.52 -7.20 8.89
C LEU A 127 1.14 -6.98 10.28
N ALA A 128 2.17 -6.14 10.38
CA ALA A 128 2.82 -5.84 11.66
C ALA A 128 1.84 -5.17 12.63
N ALA A 129 1.16 -4.09 12.20
CA ALA A 129 0.17 -3.41 13.04
C ALA A 129 -1.04 -4.30 13.37
N TRP A 130 -1.47 -5.16 12.46
CA TRP A 130 -2.49 -6.17 12.69
C TRP A 130 -2.12 -7.12 13.82
N LYS A 131 -0.90 -7.66 13.81
CA LYS A 131 -0.37 -8.56 14.84
C LYS A 131 -0.16 -7.84 16.17
N GLU A 132 0.30 -6.58 16.15
CA GLU A 132 0.47 -5.75 17.35
C GLU A 132 -0.84 -5.54 18.11
N LYS A 133 -1.97 -5.45 17.39
CA LYS A 133 -3.31 -5.40 17.99
C LYS A 133 -3.81 -6.75 18.50
N GLY A 134 -3.05 -7.81 18.33
CA GLY A 134 -3.44 -9.17 18.77
C GLY A 134 -4.51 -9.83 17.91
N TYR A 135 -4.76 -9.34 16.70
CA TYR A 135 -5.74 -9.93 15.79
C TYR A 135 -5.24 -11.23 15.18
N PRO A 136 -6.15 -12.15 14.80
CA PRO A 136 -5.79 -13.49 14.34
C PRO A 136 -5.00 -13.47 13.03
N VAL A 137 -4.06 -14.38 12.93
CA VAL A 137 -3.35 -14.75 11.71
C VAL A 137 -3.41 -16.26 11.53
N GLU A 138 -3.29 -16.73 10.30
CA GLU A 138 -3.24 -18.17 9.99
C GLU A 138 -2.04 -18.48 9.09
N ALA A 139 -1.60 -19.75 9.14
CA ALA A 139 -0.56 -20.22 8.23
C ALA A 139 -1.12 -20.29 6.80
N TYR A 140 -0.33 -19.82 5.84
CA TYR A 140 -0.68 -19.92 4.43
C TYR A 140 -0.64 -21.39 3.98
N LYS A 141 -1.73 -21.88 3.41
CA LYS A 141 -1.92 -23.29 3.09
C LYS A 141 -1.66 -23.66 1.64
N GLU A 142 -1.61 -22.66 0.75
CA GLU A 142 -1.35 -22.90 -0.66
C GLU A 142 0.15 -23.06 -0.92
N SER A 143 0.52 -23.86 -1.94
CA SER A 143 1.91 -24.01 -2.34
C SER A 143 2.45 -22.67 -2.83
N PHE A 144 3.47 -22.14 -2.16
CA PHE A 144 4.18 -20.97 -2.60
C PHE A 144 5.09 -21.34 -3.79
N GLN A 145 4.71 -20.93 -4.99
CA GLN A 145 5.60 -21.01 -6.13
C GLN A 145 6.46 -19.76 -6.15
N LEU A 146 7.76 -19.92 -5.90
CA LEU A 146 8.74 -18.94 -6.33
C LEU A 146 8.73 -18.96 -7.85
N ASP A 147 8.00 -18.03 -8.46
CA ASP A 147 8.16 -17.80 -9.88
C ASP A 147 9.59 -17.35 -10.12
N THR A 148 10.43 -18.31 -10.48
CA THR A 148 11.72 -18.09 -11.12
C THR A 148 11.43 -17.58 -12.52
N ALA A 149 10.99 -16.33 -12.64
CA ALA A 149 11.03 -15.63 -13.91
C ALA A 149 12.49 -15.29 -14.18
N THR A 150 13.15 -16.14 -14.95
CA THR A 150 14.35 -15.81 -15.69
C THR A 150 14.10 -14.67 -16.65
#